data_1eeacaefb339df1eaac3090f0d6173e2
#
_entry.id   1eeacaefb339df1eaac3090f0d6173e2
#
_cell.length_a   1.000
_cell.length_b   1.000
_cell.length_c   1.000
_cell.angle_alpha   90.00
_cell.angle_beta   90.00
_cell.angle_gamma   90.00
#
_symmetry.space_group_name_H-M   'P 1'
#
loop_
_entity.id
_entity.type
_entity.pdbx_description
1 polymer ?
#
loop_
_entity_poly.entity_id
_entity_poly.type
_entity_poly.pdbx_seq_one_letter_code
_entity_poly.pdbx_strand_id
1 'polypeptide(L)'
;MTIARKCLGLVLGVTLSTGAFAGLHSEGDDLPKGKPGDGHCTFMLHNLMMDSPVKTCQEPANAEGCETLGSTDDNSDAVHAEGDCPMDGAQAVCDVGDSKYVYYDGELGGLEIGCGFQGGDWIEP
;
A
#
# COMPACT_ATOMS: atom_id res chain seq x y z
N MET A 1 -21.82 -69.97 11.45
CA MET A 1 -20.80 -69.00 11.86
C MET A 1 -20.58 -68.02 10.71
N THR A 2 -21.18 -66.90 10.77
CA THR A 2 -21.04 -65.87 9.74
C THR A 2 -20.10 -64.79 10.31
N ILE A 3 -18.93 -64.68 9.70
CA ILE A 3 -17.96 -63.65 10.05
C ILE A 3 -18.32 -62.44 9.22
N ALA A 4 -18.90 -61.46 9.88
CA ALA A 4 -19.14 -60.17 9.25
C ALA A 4 -17.82 -59.37 9.18
N ARG A 5 -17.27 -59.30 7.99
CA ARG A 5 -16.16 -58.37 7.70
C ARG A 5 -16.73 -56.96 7.54
N LYS A 6 -16.56 -56.17 8.56
CA LYS A 6 -16.78 -54.74 8.47
C LYS A 6 -15.63 -54.13 7.64
N CYS A 7 -15.92 -53.78 6.42
CA CYS A 7 -15.04 -52.93 5.63
C CYS A 7 -15.10 -51.54 6.23
N LEU A 8 -14.04 -51.18 6.91
CA LEU A 8 -13.83 -49.79 7.37
C LEU A 8 -13.34 -49.00 6.16
N GLY A 9 -14.25 -48.29 5.54
CA GLY A 9 -13.93 -47.36 4.47
C GLY A 9 -13.17 -46.21 5.04
N LEU A 10 -11.88 -46.15 4.79
CA LEU A 10 -11.05 -44.99 5.07
C LEU A 10 -11.38 -43.94 4.01
N VAL A 11 -12.23 -43.00 4.38
CA VAL A 11 -12.44 -41.79 3.57
C VAL A 11 -11.20 -40.91 3.79
N LEU A 12 -10.26 -41.00 2.86
CA LEU A 12 -9.23 -40.00 2.76
C LEU A 12 -9.92 -38.69 2.32
N GLY A 13 -10.19 -37.84 3.29
CA GLY A 13 -10.56 -36.46 3.04
C GLY A 13 -9.34 -35.74 2.45
N VAL A 14 -9.33 -35.61 1.14
CA VAL A 14 -8.40 -34.67 0.49
C VAL A 14 -8.90 -33.29 0.87
N THR A 15 -8.32 -32.73 1.91
CA THR A 15 -8.45 -31.32 2.17
C THR A 15 -7.66 -30.62 1.06
N LEU A 16 -8.36 -30.19 0.04
CA LEU A 16 -7.84 -29.20 -0.88
C LEU A 16 -7.61 -27.92 -0.03
N SER A 17 -6.39 -27.78 0.44
CA SER A 17 -5.95 -26.49 0.92
C SER A 17 -5.96 -25.59 -0.31
N THR A 18 -7.00 -24.78 -0.43
CA THR A 18 -6.97 -23.64 -1.33
C THR A 18 -5.84 -22.76 -0.83
N GLY A 19 -4.67 -22.93 -1.42
CA GLY A 19 -3.55 -22.05 -1.18
C GLY A 19 -4.03 -20.64 -1.43
N ALA A 20 -4.10 -19.85 -0.40
CA ALA A 20 -4.37 -18.45 -0.56
C ALA A 20 -3.29 -17.89 -1.49
N PHE A 21 -3.69 -17.34 -2.62
CA PHE A 21 -2.80 -16.60 -3.53
C PHE A 21 -2.39 -15.25 -2.93
N ALA A 22 -2.07 -15.23 -1.64
CA ALA A 22 -1.64 -14.04 -0.93
C ALA A 22 -0.34 -13.43 -1.48
N GLY A 23 0.40 -14.16 -2.31
CA GLY A 23 1.65 -13.69 -2.92
C GLY A 23 1.49 -12.90 -4.21
N LEU A 24 0.27 -12.70 -4.73
CA LEU A 24 0.01 -11.95 -5.96
C LEU A 24 -0.48 -10.52 -5.72
N HIS A 25 -0.63 -10.10 -4.47
CA HIS A 25 -0.92 -8.71 -4.16
C HIS A 25 0.34 -7.88 -4.37
N SER A 26 0.21 -6.78 -5.11
CA SER A 26 1.28 -5.80 -5.21
C SER A 26 1.63 -5.30 -3.81
N GLU A 27 2.92 -5.08 -3.54
CA GLU A 27 3.39 -4.59 -2.22
C GLU A 27 2.67 -3.31 -1.79
N GLY A 28 2.13 -2.52 -2.74
CA GLY A 28 1.34 -1.33 -2.46
C GLY A 28 -0.01 -1.59 -1.80
N ASP A 29 -0.57 -2.81 -1.91
CA ASP A 29 -1.84 -3.15 -1.28
C ASP A 29 -1.71 -3.54 0.20
N ASP A 30 -0.50 -3.91 0.62
CA ASP A 30 -0.21 -4.34 1.99
C ASP A 30 0.31 -3.21 2.88
N LEU A 31 0.51 -2.01 2.33
CA LEU A 31 0.87 -0.86 3.14
C LEU A 31 -0.30 -0.49 4.05
N PRO A 32 -0.06 -0.35 5.36
CA PRO A 32 -1.13 -0.05 6.30
C PRO A 32 -1.77 1.28 5.94
N LYS A 33 -2.96 1.19 5.38
CA LYS A 33 -3.79 2.36 5.07
C LYS A 33 -4.42 2.82 6.37
N GLY A 34 -4.24 4.07 6.70
CA GLY A 34 -4.92 4.67 7.83
C GLY A 34 -6.43 4.77 7.59
N LYS A 35 -7.16 5.07 8.64
CA LYS A 35 -8.58 5.40 8.59
C LYS A 35 -8.73 6.92 8.56
N PRO A 36 -9.84 7.45 8.00
CA PRO A 36 -10.11 8.88 8.06
C PRO A 36 -9.94 9.42 9.50
N GLY A 37 -9.16 10.48 9.64
CA GLY A 37 -8.85 11.09 10.94
C GLY A 37 -7.55 10.60 11.60
N ASP A 38 -6.87 9.59 11.06
CA ASP A 38 -5.63 9.06 11.63
C ASP A 38 -4.41 9.97 11.39
N GLY A 39 -4.53 10.95 10.52
CA GLY A 39 -3.44 11.86 10.19
C GLY A 39 -2.79 11.56 8.84
N HIS A 40 -1.55 11.99 8.69
CA HIS A 40 -0.77 11.81 7.47
C HIS A 40 0.67 11.38 7.74
N CYS A 41 1.32 10.84 6.72
CA CYS A 41 2.72 10.46 6.74
C CYS A 41 3.48 11.20 5.66
N THR A 42 4.48 11.98 6.05
CA THR A 42 5.40 12.63 5.10
C THR A 42 6.69 11.82 5.04
N PHE A 43 7.16 11.56 3.84
CA PHE A 43 8.37 10.76 3.62
C PHE A 43 9.06 11.13 2.31
N MET A 44 10.29 10.68 2.17
CA MET A 44 11.05 10.80 0.92
C MET A 44 10.89 9.49 0.14
N LEU A 45 10.27 9.57 -1.02
CA LEU A 45 10.08 8.45 -1.93
C LEU A 45 11.30 8.29 -2.82
N HIS A 46 11.95 7.14 -2.72
CA HIS A 46 13.08 6.77 -3.58
C HIS A 46 12.56 5.84 -4.69
N ASN A 47 12.57 6.32 -5.91
CA ASN A 47 12.16 5.54 -7.06
C ASN A 47 13.35 5.39 -8.01
N LEU A 48 13.61 4.16 -8.45
CA LEU A 48 14.69 3.85 -9.39
C LEU A 48 14.58 4.58 -10.73
N MET A 49 13.38 5.05 -11.07
CA MET A 49 13.13 5.82 -12.30
C MET A 49 13.36 7.32 -12.13
N MET A 50 13.70 7.77 -10.93
CA MET A 50 13.92 9.18 -10.61
C MET A 50 15.33 9.41 -10.10
N ASP A 51 15.94 10.49 -10.54
CA ASP A 51 17.32 10.84 -10.16
C ASP A 51 17.45 11.29 -8.71
N SER A 52 16.34 11.73 -8.11
CA SER A 52 16.31 12.28 -6.75
C SER A 52 15.10 11.80 -5.98
N PRO A 53 15.21 11.67 -4.65
CA PRO A 53 14.05 11.38 -3.81
C PRO A 53 12.96 12.46 -3.95
N VAL A 54 11.71 12.04 -3.87
CA VAL A 54 10.54 12.91 -3.99
C VAL A 54 9.88 13.08 -2.63
N LYS A 55 9.74 14.33 -2.18
CA LYS A 55 8.97 14.62 -0.98
C LYS A 55 7.51 14.34 -1.21
N THR A 56 6.97 13.40 -0.44
CA THR A 56 5.63 12.84 -0.61
C THR A 56 4.89 12.85 0.71
N CYS A 57 3.59 13.01 0.67
CA CYS A 57 2.70 12.85 1.82
C CYS A 57 1.58 11.90 1.47
N GLN A 58 1.30 10.96 2.37
CA GLN A 58 0.17 10.03 2.24
C GLN A 58 -0.87 10.33 3.32
N GLU A 59 -2.13 10.38 2.92
CA GLU A 59 -3.27 10.51 3.82
C GLU A 59 -4.42 9.58 3.40
N PRO A 60 -5.16 8.99 4.35
CA PRO A 60 -4.87 8.97 5.78
C PRO A 60 -3.71 8.00 6.08
N ALA A 61 -3.02 8.23 7.18
CA ALA A 61 -1.96 7.35 7.67
C ALA A 61 -1.91 7.39 9.19
N ASN A 62 -1.84 6.22 9.83
CA ASN A 62 -1.61 6.14 11.27
C ASN A 62 -0.09 6.08 11.57
N ALA A 63 0.27 6.27 12.84
CA ALA A 63 1.66 6.33 13.26
C ALA A 63 2.42 5.02 12.97
N GLU A 64 1.79 3.86 13.22
CA GLU A 64 2.39 2.55 12.96
C GLU A 64 2.61 2.32 11.47
N GLY A 65 1.63 2.67 10.65
CA GLY A 65 1.73 2.59 9.20
C GLY A 65 2.82 3.48 8.64
N CYS A 66 2.96 4.67 9.17
CA CYS A 66 4.02 5.61 8.79
C CYS A 66 5.41 5.07 9.16
N GLU A 67 5.56 4.49 10.34
CA GLU A 67 6.82 3.85 10.75
C GLU A 67 7.18 2.68 9.84
N THR A 68 6.21 1.82 9.53
CA THR A 68 6.38 0.71 8.61
C THR A 68 6.80 1.18 7.21
N LEU A 69 6.13 2.20 6.70
CA LEU A 69 6.46 2.82 5.42
C LEU A 69 7.90 3.30 5.38
N GLY A 70 8.36 3.99 6.43
CA GLY A 70 9.71 4.53 6.54
C GLY A 70 10.80 3.48 6.77
N SER A 71 10.43 2.23 7.05
CA SER A 71 11.38 1.13 7.22
C SER A 71 11.67 0.37 5.93
N THR A 72 11.01 0.72 4.83
CA THR A 72 11.26 0.11 3.52
C THR A 72 12.44 0.79 2.83
N ASP A 73 13.10 0.07 1.92
CA ASP A 73 14.23 0.61 1.15
C ASP A 73 13.82 1.76 0.20
N ASP A 74 12.55 1.78 -0.19
CA ASP A 74 12.01 2.74 -1.15
C ASP A 74 11.58 4.07 -0.49
N ASN A 75 11.57 4.14 0.83
CA ASN A 75 11.12 5.32 1.54
C ASN A 75 12.03 5.64 2.71
N SER A 76 12.23 6.92 2.98
CA SER A 76 13.03 7.40 4.10
C SER A 76 12.40 8.61 4.76
N ASP A 77 12.90 8.96 5.94
CA ASP A 77 12.51 10.16 6.68
C ASP A 77 11.00 10.26 6.93
N ALA A 78 10.35 9.14 7.22
CA ALA A 78 8.92 9.11 7.47
C ALA A 78 8.56 9.77 8.80
N VAL A 79 7.64 10.72 8.76
CA VAL A 79 7.14 11.46 9.91
C VAL A 79 5.63 11.47 9.88
N HIS A 80 5.01 10.96 10.95
CA HIS A 80 3.57 11.01 11.15
C HIS A 80 3.17 12.31 11.84
N ALA A 81 2.07 12.91 11.39
CA ALA A 81 1.44 14.06 12.04
C ALA A 81 -0.07 13.99 11.92
N GLU A 82 -0.76 14.75 12.73
CA GLU A 82 -2.22 14.83 12.71
C GLU A 82 -2.72 15.70 11.55
N GLY A 83 -3.96 15.46 11.16
CA GLY A 83 -4.61 16.21 10.09
C GLY A 83 -4.28 15.71 8.70
N ASP A 84 -4.73 16.45 7.71
CA ASP A 84 -4.50 16.13 6.30
C ASP A 84 -3.11 16.56 5.84
N CYS A 85 -2.67 16.02 4.72
CA CYS A 85 -1.42 16.45 4.09
C CYS A 85 -1.45 17.98 3.84
N PRO A 86 -0.39 18.71 4.21
CA PRO A 86 -0.28 20.13 3.88
C PRO A 86 -0.36 20.34 2.36
N MET A 87 -1.21 21.25 1.91
CA MET A 87 -1.33 21.59 0.49
C MET A 87 -0.41 22.74 0.07
N ASP A 88 0.22 23.40 1.03
CA ASP A 88 1.21 24.44 0.75
C ASP A 88 2.44 23.84 0.05
N GLY A 89 2.76 24.33 -1.12
CA GLY A 89 3.84 23.80 -1.95
C GLY A 89 3.53 22.50 -2.70
N ALA A 90 2.30 21.99 -2.59
CA ALA A 90 1.89 20.80 -3.34
C ALA A 90 1.86 21.07 -4.83
N GLN A 91 2.50 20.18 -5.62
CA GLN A 91 2.54 20.26 -7.07
C GLN A 91 1.51 19.37 -7.73
N ALA A 92 1.18 18.23 -7.12
CA ALA A 92 0.19 17.30 -7.62
C ALA A 92 -0.34 16.39 -6.53
N VAL A 93 -1.50 15.80 -6.79
CA VAL A 93 -2.15 14.81 -5.93
C VAL A 93 -2.52 13.60 -6.76
N CYS A 94 -2.22 12.41 -6.26
CA CYS A 94 -2.75 11.15 -6.77
C CYS A 94 -3.83 10.65 -5.83
N ASP A 95 -5.08 10.66 -6.27
CA ASP A 95 -6.22 10.15 -5.50
C ASP A 95 -6.51 8.71 -5.92
N VAL A 96 -6.25 7.77 -5.02
CA VAL A 96 -6.49 6.35 -5.27
C VAL A 96 -7.79 5.86 -4.60
N GLY A 97 -8.63 6.77 -4.15
CA GLY A 97 -9.91 6.48 -3.50
C GLY A 97 -9.79 6.41 -1.99
N ASP A 98 -9.18 5.36 -1.47
CA ASP A 98 -9.00 5.16 -0.03
C ASP A 98 -7.91 6.04 0.58
N SER A 99 -6.99 6.49 -0.24
CA SER A 99 -5.88 7.32 0.16
C SER A 99 -5.49 8.31 -0.93
N LYS A 100 -4.72 9.32 -0.54
CA LYS A 100 -4.15 10.32 -1.46
C LYS A 100 -2.65 10.41 -1.22
N TYR A 101 -1.93 10.62 -2.30
CA TYR A 101 -0.50 10.94 -2.28
C TYR A 101 -0.33 12.36 -2.77
N VAL A 102 0.28 13.21 -1.96
CA VAL A 102 0.59 14.59 -2.31
C VAL A 102 2.08 14.68 -2.61
N TYR A 103 2.42 15.19 -3.78
CA TYR A 103 3.80 15.36 -4.22
C TYR A 103 4.18 16.83 -4.19
N TYR A 104 5.31 17.13 -3.56
CA TYR A 104 5.79 18.51 -3.38
C TYR A 104 6.94 18.86 -4.32
N ASP A 105 7.57 17.86 -4.91
CA ASP A 105 8.65 18.01 -5.90
C ASP A 105 8.69 16.79 -6.82
N GLY A 106 9.72 16.66 -7.61
CA GLY A 106 9.93 15.53 -8.50
C GLY A 106 9.49 15.81 -9.94
N GLU A 107 9.65 14.81 -10.78
CA GLU A 107 9.27 14.87 -12.18
C GLU A 107 7.83 14.44 -12.35
N LEU A 108 6.94 15.41 -12.58
CA LEU A 108 5.50 15.23 -12.56
C LEU A 108 5.01 14.20 -13.59
N GLY A 109 5.62 14.16 -14.78
CA GLY A 109 5.21 13.23 -15.84
C GLY A 109 5.35 11.76 -15.42
N GLY A 110 6.46 11.41 -14.77
CA GLY A 110 6.70 10.07 -14.24
C GLY A 110 5.77 9.73 -13.06
N LEU A 111 5.51 10.69 -12.19
CA LEU A 111 4.59 10.53 -11.07
C LEU A 111 3.15 10.32 -11.55
N GLU A 112 2.72 11.06 -12.56
CA GLU A 112 1.39 10.90 -13.18
C GLU A 112 1.21 9.51 -13.77
N ILE A 113 2.21 8.99 -14.48
CA ILE A 113 2.20 7.63 -15.02
C ILE A 113 2.08 6.62 -13.87
N GLY A 114 2.87 6.76 -12.82
CA GLY A 114 2.80 5.91 -11.64
C GLY A 114 1.44 5.95 -10.94
N CYS A 115 0.82 7.12 -10.86
CA CYS A 115 -0.54 7.28 -10.36
C CYS A 115 -1.55 6.50 -11.19
N GLY A 116 -1.46 6.57 -12.51
CA GLY A 116 -2.31 5.81 -13.43
C GLY A 116 -2.19 4.31 -13.26
N PHE A 117 -0.99 3.78 -13.02
CA PHE A 117 -0.76 2.37 -12.75
C PHE A 117 -1.43 1.88 -11.46
N GLN A 118 -1.60 2.76 -10.48
CA GLN A 118 -2.33 2.45 -9.24
C GLN A 118 -3.84 2.61 -9.38
N GLY A 119 -4.32 3.01 -10.55
CA GLY A 119 -5.74 3.30 -10.77
C GLY A 119 -6.18 4.61 -10.13
N GLY A 120 -5.25 5.52 -9.88
CA GLY A 120 -5.51 6.80 -9.26
C GLY A 120 -5.90 7.89 -10.25
N ASP A 121 -6.54 8.93 -9.72
CA ASP A 121 -6.84 10.15 -10.43
C ASP A 121 -5.76 11.20 -10.17
N TRP A 122 -5.17 11.72 -11.22
CA TRP A 122 -4.12 12.74 -11.12
C TRP A 122 -4.74 14.13 -11.10
N ILE A 123 -4.37 14.92 -10.09
CA ILE A 123 -4.91 16.28 -9.87
C ILE A 123 -3.73 17.24 -9.73
N GLU A 124 -3.66 18.24 -10.58
CA GLU A 124 -2.73 19.37 -10.44
C GLU A 124 -3.50 20.56 -9.87
N PRO A 125 -3.03 21.12 -8.75
CA PRO A 125 -3.69 22.29 -8.17
C PRO A 125 -3.53 23.56 -8.99
#